data_619170aaf397a00cd851715e1b66d8f3
#
_entry.id   619170aaf397a00cd851715e1b66d8f3
#
_cell.length_a   1.000
_cell.length_b   1.000
_cell.length_c   1.000
_cell.angle_alpha   90.00
_cell.angle_beta   90.00
_cell.angle_gamma   90.00
#
_symmetry.space_group_name_H-M   'P 1'
#
loop_
_entity.id
_entity.type
_entity.pdbx_description
1 polymer ?
#
loop_
_entity_poly.entity_id
_entity_poly.type
_entity_poly.pdbx_seq_one_letter_code
_entity_poly.pdbx_strand_id
1 'polypeptide(L)'
;STIGQVIAWMWLYKFIQEEGRERGVRSLSSLVSDKAGSPEAKLAAVLSVMFLAVYAAAQLTSGGKALFVMMGWSELVGILIGFVLVVAYCYAGGIRASIWTDAAQSCVMIVGSTILCYVALDAVGGFSNLGSALESQDPNLTNIFPSGLLFGVSIWIAAFFLGGLGVAGQPQVVSRVMTLETD
;
A
#
# COMPACT_ATOMS: atom_id res chain seq x y z
N SER A 1 7.98 9.76 -0.45
CA SER A 1 7.64 8.53 0.29
C SER A 1 8.51 7.34 -0.14
N THR A 2 8.84 7.15 -1.42
CA THR A 2 9.63 6.01 -1.94
C THR A 2 10.98 5.83 -1.24
N ILE A 3 11.73 6.91 -1.01
CA ILE A 3 13.02 6.85 -0.28
C ILE A 3 12.82 6.32 1.14
N GLY A 4 11.80 6.82 1.86
CA GLY A 4 11.47 6.32 3.20
C GLY A 4 11.09 4.84 3.20
N GLN A 5 10.34 4.37 2.20
CA GLN A 5 10.00 2.96 2.03
C GLN A 5 11.24 2.10 1.77
N VAL A 6 12.15 2.54 0.89
CA VAL A 6 13.40 1.81 0.61
C VAL A 6 14.25 1.66 1.88
N ILE A 7 14.38 2.73 2.67
CA ILE A 7 15.11 2.67 3.94
C ILE A 7 14.42 1.72 4.93
N ALA A 8 13.09 1.76 5.03
CA ALA A 8 12.33 0.83 5.85
C ALA A 8 12.58 -0.63 5.42
N TRP A 9 12.61 -0.91 4.11
CA TRP A 9 12.90 -2.24 3.57
C TRP A 9 14.31 -2.72 3.87
N MET A 10 15.32 -1.87 3.74
CA MET A 10 16.71 -2.26 3.91
C MET A 10 17.11 -2.49 5.37
N TRP A 11 16.56 -1.72 6.29
CA TRP A 11 17.03 -1.74 7.69
C TRP A 11 15.94 -2.14 8.68
N LEU A 12 14.76 -1.51 8.59
CA LEU A 12 13.72 -1.64 9.60
C LEU A 12 13.03 -3.00 9.55
N TYR A 13 12.75 -3.52 8.35
CA TYR A 13 12.12 -4.83 8.20
C TYR A 13 13.04 -5.99 8.60
N LYS A 14 14.32 -5.87 8.32
CA LYS A 14 15.30 -6.85 8.81
C LYS A 14 15.32 -6.89 10.34
N PHE A 15 15.36 -5.73 10.99
CA PHE A 15 15.29 -5.63 12.44
C PHE A 15 13.98 -6.22 13.01
N ILE A 16 12.82 -5.89 12.40
CA ILE A 16 11.52 -6.43 12.81
C ILE A 16 11.47 -7.96 12.65
N GLN A 17 12.06 -8.50 11.60
CA GLN A 17 12.12 -9.94 11.33
C GLN A 17 12.98 -10.65 12.39
N GLU A 18 14.17 -10.13 12.68
CA GLU A 18 15.07 -10.67 13.68
C GLU A 18 14.43 -10.64 15.07
N GLU A 19 13.87 -9.50 15.49
CA GLU A 19 13.19 -9.34 16.77
C GLU A 19 11.95 -10.25 16.89
N GLY A 20 11.14 -10.36 15.84
CA GLY A 20 9.99 -11.26 15.80
C GLY A 20 10.37 -12.73 15.93
N ARG A 21 11.50 -13.10 15.32
CA ARG A 21 12.05 -14.47 15.41
C ARG A 21 12.60 -14.77 16.79
N GLU A 22 13.38 -13.88 17.39
CA GLU A 22 13.93 -14.03 18.73
C GLU A 22 12.84 -14.17 19.79
N ARG A 23 11.78 -13.38 19.68
CA ARG A 23 10.62 -13.43 20.59
C ARG A 23 9.59 -14.52 20.25
N GLY A 24 9.71 -15.17 19.11
CA GLY A 24 8.72 -16.15 18.64
C GLY A 24 7.34 -15.58 18.35
N VAL A 25 7.25 -14.28 18.02
CA VAL A 25 6.00 -13.57 17.76
C VAL A 25 5.81 -13.30 16.26
N ARG A 26 4.55 -13.24 15.80
CA ARG A 26 4.19 -13.10 14.37
C ARG A 26 3.17 -12.01 14.09
N SER A 27 2.93 -11.11 15.03
CA SER A 27 2.00 -9.99 14.85
C SER A 27 2.52 -8.71 15.47
N LEU A 28 2.10 -7.56 14.92
CA LEU A 28 2.47 -6.26 15.45
C LEU A 28 2.06 -6.09 16.93
N SER A 29 0.88 -6.58 17.31
CA SER A 29 0.39 -6.48 18.68
C SER A 29 1.22 -7.29 19.67
N SER A 30 1.77 -8.42 19.25
CA SER A 30 2.67 -9.23 20.09
C SER A 30 4.11 -8.71 20.07
N LEU A 31 4.50 -7.94 19.06
CA LEU A 31 5.82 -7.29 19.01
C LEU A 31 5.90 -6.10 19.98
N VAL A 32 4.80 -5.35 20.14
CA VAL A 32 4.74 -4.13 20.97
C VAL A 32 4.81 -4.45 22.47
N SER A 33 4.49 -5.68 22.90
CA SER A 33 4.46 -6.03 24.32
C SER A 33 4.99 -7.43 24.58
N ASP A 34 5.83 -7.55 25.62
CA ASP A 34 6.40 -8.83 26.06
C ASP A 34 5.40 -9.74 26.77
N LYS A 35 4.27 -9.19 27.21
CA LYS A 35 3.22 -9.93 27.91
C LYS A 35 1.97 -10.06 27.05
N ALA A 36 1.63 -11.29 26.69
CA ALA A 36 0.36 -11.57 26.03
C ALA A 36 -0.82 -11.10 26.88
N GLY A 37 -1.73 -10.32 26.27
CA GLY A 37 -2.90 -9.80 26.97
C GLY A 37 -2.69 -8.51 27.77
N SER A 38 -1.53 -7.88 27.69
CA SER A 38 -1.28 -6.56 28.27
C SER A 38 -2.21 -5.48 27.66
N PRO A 39 -2.48 -4.37 28.36
CA PRO A 39 -3.29 -3.27 27.82
C PRO A 39 -2.74 -2.73 26.50
N GLU A 40 -1.41 -2.63 26.36
CA GLU A 40 -0.73 -2.14 25.16
C GLU A 40 -0.94 -3.09 23.99
N ALA A 41 -0.79 -4.40 24.18
CA ALA A 41 -1.04 -5.40 23.16
C ALA A 41 -2.50 -5.40 22.71
N LYS A 42 -3.45 -5.27 23.66
CA LYS A 42 -4.89 -5.17 23.34
C LYS A 42 -5.20 -3.91 22.55
N LEU A 43 -4.66 -2.78 22.94
CA LEU A 43 -4.85 -1.52 22.23
C LEU A 43 -4.29 -1.61 20.82
N ALA A 44 -3.07 -2.11 20.66
CA ALA A 44 -2.44 -2.31 19.35
C ALA A 44 -3.26 -3.27 18.47
N ALA A 45 -3.82 -4.35 19.03
CA ALA A 45 -4.68 -5.28 18.31
C ALA A 45 -5.98 -4.61 17.84
N VAL A 46 -6.67 -3.89 18.72
CA VAL A 46 -7.92 -3.17 18.38
C VAL A 46 -7.66 -2.14 17.28
N LEU A 47 -6.63 -1.31 17.43
CA LEU A 47 -6.27 -0.32 16.42
C LEU A 47 -5.91 -1.00 15.08
N SER A 48 -5.15 -2.09 15.11
CA SER A 48 -4.79 -2.84 13.90
C SER A 48 -6.03 -3.36 13.19
N VAL A 49 -6.98 -3.98 13.90
CA VAL A 49 -8.22 -4.49 13.31
C VAL A 49 -9.05 -3.34 12.72
N MET A 50 -9.19 -2.24 13.43
CA MET A 50 -9.97 -1.09 12.97
C MET A 50 -9.37 -0.50 11.68
N PHE A 51 -8.07 -0.22 11.66
CA PHE A 51 -7.41 0.33 10.48
C PHE A 51 -7.39 -0.64 9.30
N LEU A 52 -7.18 -1.93 9.54
CA LEU A 52 -7.23 -2.95 8.48
C LEU A 52 -8.63 -3.12 7.91
N ALA A 53 -9.68 -3.02 8.73
CA ALA A 53 -11.06 -3.06 8.23
C ALA A 53 -11.38 -1.88 7.32
N VAL A 54 -10.99 -0.65 7.72
CA VAL A 54 -11.14 0.55 6.89
C VAL A 54 -10.34 0.42 5.59
N TYR A 55 -9.10 -0.06 5.67
CA TYR A 55 -8.25 -0.29 4.51
C TYR A 55 -8.88 -1.31 3.54
N ALA A 56 -9.36 -2.44 4.05
CA ALA A 56 -10.02 -3.47 3.25
C ALA A 56 -11.30 -2.93 2.57
N ALA A 57 -12.11 -2.17 3.30
CA ALA A 57 -13.30 -1.52 2.74
C ALA A 57 -12.95 -0.56 1.59
N ALA A 58 -11.92 0.26 1.76
CA ALA A 58 -11.45 1.18 0.72
C ALA A 58 -10.97 0.43 -0.53
N GLN A 59 -10.25 -0.68 -0.37
CA GLN A 59 -9.77 -1.52 -1.48
C GLN A 59 -10.93 -2.17 -2.24
N LEU A 60 -11.90 -2.74 -1.54
CA LEU A 60 -13.08 -3.35 -2.16
C LEU A 60 -13.92 -2.31 -2.91
N THR A 61 -14.11 -1.12 -2.33
CA THR A 61 -14.83 -0.02 -2.98
C THR A 61 -14.10 0.43 -4.25
N SER A 62 -12.78 0.55 -4.21
CA SER A 62 -11.98 0.90 -5.39
C SER A 62 -12.10 -0.13 -6.50
N GLY A 63 -12.07 -1.43 -6.15
CA GLY A 63 -12.31 -2.52 -7.08
C GLY A 63 -13.73 -2.49 -7.69
N GLY A 64 -14.74 -2.23 -6.87
CA GLY A 64 -16.13 -2.08 -7.32
C GLY A 64 -16.30 -0.94 -8.31
N LYS A 65 -15.70 0.22 -8.02
CA LYS A 65 -15.70 1.38 -8.94
C LYS A 65 -14.99 1.09 -10.25
N ALA A 66 -13.88 0.39 -10.22
CA ALA A 66 -13.18 -0.02 -11.44
C ALA A 66 -14.04 -0.90 -12.33
N LEU A 67 -14.73 -1.90 -11.77
CA LEU A 67 -15.66 -2.75 -12.52
C LEU A 67 -16.89 -1.99 -13.03
N PHE A 68 -17.40 -1.03 -12.27
CA PHE A 68 -18.45 -0.14 -12.72
C PHE A 68 -18.04 0.67 -13.96
N VAL A 69 -16.85 1.27 -13.93
CA VAL A 69 -16.35 2.10 -15.04
C VAL A 69 -16.03 1.26 -16.27
N MET A 70 -15.44 0.07 -16.09
CA MET A 70 -14.97 -0.75 -17.21
C MET A 70 -16.06 -1.63 -17.83
N MET A 71 -16.98 -2.15 -17.01
CA MET A 71 -17.98 -3.16 -17.44
C MET A 71 -19.42 -2.67 -17.34
N GLY A 72 -19.66 -1.50 -16.74
CA GLY A 72 -21.00 -0.99 -16.50
C GLY A 72 -21.79 -1.74 -15.42
N TRP A 73 -21.13 -2.60 -14.64
CA TRP A 73 -21.79 -3.34 -13.56
C TRP A 73 -22.08 -2.42 -12.37
N SER A 74 -23.07 -2.77 -11.53
CA SER A 74 -23.28 -1.99 -10.32
C SER A 74 -22.07 -2.11 -9.38
N GLU A 75 -21.70 -1.02 -8.74
CA GLU A 75 -20.55 -0.97 -7.80
C GLU A 75 -20.66 -2.05 -6.71
N LEU A 76 -21.88 -2.29 -6.22
CA LEU A 76 -22.15 -3.32 -5.21
C LEU A 76 -21.82 -4.73 -5.70
N VAL A 77 -22.15 -5.05 -6.94
CA VAL A 77 -21.83 -6.36 -7.55
C VAL A 77 -20.32 -6.54 -7.64
N GLY A 78 -19.60 -5.50 -8.06
CA GLY A 78 -18.14 -5.50 -8.09
C GLY A 78 -17.51 -5.73 -6.72
N ILE A 79 -18.01 -5.05 -5.69
CA ILE A 79 -17.57 -5.21 -4.30
C ILE A 79 -17.81 -6.65 -3.81
N LEU A 80 -19.00 -7.20 -4.06
CA LEU A 80 -19.34 -8.56 -3.61
C LEU A 80 -18.50 -9.63 -4.30
N ILE A 81 -18.27 -9.51 -5.61
CA ILE A 81 -17.40 -10.42 -6.34
C ILE A 81 -15.97 -10.36 -5.77
N GLY A 82 -15.42 -9.16 -5.60
CA GLY A 82 -14.10 -8.97 -5.02
C GLY A 82 -13.99 -9.56 -3.61
N PHE A 83 -14.98 -9.32 -2.77
CA PHE A 83 -15.04 -9.86 -1.41
C PHE A 83 -15.05 -11.40 -1.40
N VAL A 84 -15.93 -12.02 -2.19
CA VAL A 84 -16.03 -13.49 -2.27
C VAL A 84 -14.73 -14.10 -2.77
N LEU A 85 -14.11 -13.53 -3.80
CA LEU A 85 -12.84 -14.01 -4.34
C LEU A 85 -11.72 -13.91 -3.30
N VAL A 86 -11.60 -12.77 -2.60
CA VAL A 86 -10.59 -12.59 -1.53
C VAL A 86 -10.77 -13.59 -0.42
N VAL A 87 -12.00 -13.76 0.08
CA VAL A 87 -12.30 -14.72 1.14
C VAL A 87 -11.99 -16.15 0.68
N ALA A 88 -12.36 -16.53 -0.54
CA ALA A 88 -12.13 -17.85 -1.09
C ALA A 88 -10.64 -18.21 -1.16
N TYR A 89 -9.80 -17.35 -1.74
CA TYR A 89 -8.38 -17.67 -1.84
C TYR A 89 -7.65 -17.55 -0.50
N CYS A 90 -8.05 -16.62 0.38
CA CYS A 90 -7.50 -16.55 1.73
C CYS A 90 -7.85 -17.77 2.57
N TYR A 91 -9.07 -18.28 2.44
CA TYR A 91 -9.50 -19.51 3.13
C TYR A 91 -8.76 -20.74 2.62
N ALA A 92 -8.56 -20.86 1.30
CA ALA A 92 -7.91 -22.01 0.67
C ALA A 92 -6.39 -22.07 0.93
N GLY A 93 -5.69 -20.94 0.96
CA GLY A 93 -4.23 -20.92 1.00
C GLY A 93 -3.60 -20.00 2.05
N GLY A 94 -4.41 -19.34 2.89
CA GLY A 94 -3.95 -18.48 3.98
C GLY A 94 -3.01 -17.37 3.50
N ILE A 95 -2.03 -17.03 4.35
CA ILE A 95 -1.06 -15.95 4.07
C ILE A 95 -0.21 -16.24 2.83
N ARG A 96 0.08 -17.51 2.56
CA ARG A 96 0.90 -17.93 1.41
C ARG A 96 0.20 -17.64 0.09
N ALA A 97 -1.10 -17.95 -0.02
CA ALA A 97 -1.90 -17.59 -1.20
C ALA A 97 -1.99 -16.07 -1.38
N SER A 98 -2.17 -15.32 -0.29
CA SER A 98 -2.18 -13.85 -0.35
C SER A 98 -0.87 -13.29 -0.90
N ILE A 99 0.28 -13.78 -0.48
CA ILE A 99 1.59 -13.31 -0.97
C ILE A 99 1.75 -13.62 -2.47
N TRP A 100 1.38 -14.82 -2.93
CA TRP A 100 1.47 -15.19 -4.33
C TRP A 100 0.51 -14.39 -5.22
N THR A 101 -0.71 -14.13 -4.76
CA THR A 101 -1.66 -13.28 -5.50
C THR A 101 -1.18 -11.83 -5.58
N ASP A 102 -0.60 -11.29 -4.51
CA ASP A 102 -0.03 -9.94 -4.52
C ASP A 102 1.16 -9.84 -5.49
N ALA A 103 2.03 -10.85 -5.55
CA ALA A 103 3.15 -10.91 -6.49
C ALA A 103 2.64 -10.93 -7.95
N ALA A 104 1.65 -11.76 -8.24
CA ALA A 104 1.04 -11.81 -9.58
C ALA A 104 0.37 -10.48 -9.95
N GLN A 105 -0.38 -9.88 -9.04
CA GLN A 105 -1.00 -8.56 -9.24
C GLN A 105 0.05 -7.47 -9.46
N SER A 106 1.17 -7.50 -8.75
CA SER A 106 2.27 -6.54 -8.94
C SER A 106 2.85 -6.63 -10.35
N CYS A 107 3.03 -7.83 -10.89
CA CYS A 107 3.47 -8.01 -12.29
C CYS A 107 2.48 -7.39 -13.29
N VAL A 108 1.18 -7.66 -13.09
CA VAL A 108 0.12 -7.08 -13.93
C VAL A 108 0.11 -5.55 -13.84
N MET A 109 0.27 -5.00 -12.63
CA MET A 109 0.34 -3.55 -12.41
C MET A 109 1.53 -2.90 -13.10
N ILE A 110 2.72 -3.53 -13.05
CA ILE A 110 3.91 -3.00 -13.74
C ILE A 110 3.67 -2.97 -15.25
N VAL A 111 3.19 -4.06 -15.82
CA VAL A 111 2.89 -4.12 -17.26
C VAL A 111 1.80 -3.11 -17.64
N GLY A 112 0.69 -3.08 -16.92
CA GLY A 112 -0.42 -2.17 -17.17
C GLY A 112 -0.01 -0.70 -17.05
N SER A 113 0.76 -0.35 -16.02
CA SER A 113 1.28 1.02 -15.83
C SER A 113 2.23 1.43 -16.94
N THR A 114 3.07 0.52 -17.42
CA THR A 114 3.99 0.78 -18.53
C THR A 114 3.23 1.03 -19.82
N ILE A 115 2.22 0.20 -20.12
CA ILE A 115 1.36 0.38 -21.30
C ILE A 115 0.59 1.71 -21.19
N LEU A 116 0.01 2.00 -20.05
CA LEU A 116 -0.72 3.25 -19.80
C LEU A 116 0.18 4.47 -20.00
N CYS A 117 1.40 4.43 -19.46
CA CYS A 117 2.38 5.50 -19.63
C CYS A 117 2.73 5.70 -21.12
N TYR A 118 2.96 4.60 -21.84
CA TYR A 118 3.24 4.66 -23.28
C TYR A 118 2.08 5.28 -24.07
N VAL A 119 0.86 4.80 -23.86
CA VAL A 119 -0.34 5.31 -24.54
C VAL A 119 -0.59 6.79 -24.20
N ALA A 120 -0.42 7.18 -22.95
CA ALA A 120 -0.58 8.56 -22.52
C ALA A 120 0.46 9.49 -23.18
N LEU A 121 1.71 9.04 -23.28
CA LEU A 121 2.78 9.81 -23.94
C LEU A 121 2.54 9.92 -25.45
N ASP A 122 2.08 8.85 -26.09
CA ASP A 122 1.75 8.86 -27.52
C ASP A 122 0.58 9.81 -27.80
N ALA A 123 -0.45 9.79 -26.98
CA ALA A 123 -1.62 10.68 -27.11
C ALA A 123 -1.27 12.18 -27.00
N VAL A 124 -0.22 12.51 -26.24
CA VAL A 124 0.27 13.89 -26.06
C VAL A 124 1.27 14.29 -27.13
N GLY A 125 1.75 13.34 -27.96
CA GLY A 125 2.78 13.57 -28.97
C GLY A 125 4.21 13.53 -28.43
N GLY A 126 4.45 12.71 -27.38
CA GLY A 126 5.76 12.42 -26.82
C GLY A 126 6.18 13.32 -25.66
N PHE A 127 7.36 13.04 -25.12
CA PHE A 127 7.92 13.76 -23.97
C PHE A 127 8.14 15.27 -24.22
N SER A 128 8.42 15.68 -25.46
CA SER A 128 8.62 17.08 -25.79
C SER A 128 7.36 17.95 -25.58
N ASN A 129 6.19 17.37 -25.78
CA ASN A 129 4.91 18.06 -25.66
C ASN A 129 4.25 17.88 -24.28
N LEU A 130 4.78 17.00 -23.45
CA LEU A 130 4.20 16.68 -22.14
C LEU A 130 4.11 17.91 -21.24
N GLY A 131 5.16 18.72 -21.19
CA GLY A 131 5.20 19.93 -20.37
C GLY A 131 4.10 20.93 -20.77
N SER A 132 3.99 21.23 -22.05
CA SER A 132 2.97 22.17 -22.58
C SER A 132 1.55 21.61 -22.43
N ALA A 133 1.37 20.31 -22.57
CA ALA A 133 0.06 19.67 -22.36
C ALA A 133 -0.37 19.73 -20.89
N LEU A 134 0.54 19.49 -19.95
CA LEU A 134 0.27 19.64 -18.51
C LEU A 134 -0.04 21.10 -18.15
N GLU A 135 0.75 22.05 -18.65
CA GLU A 135 0.56 23.47 -18.39
C GLU A 135 -0.77 23.98 -18.93
N SER A 136 -1.25 23.44 -20.06
CA SER A 136 -2.55 23.77 -20.64
C SER A 136 -3.74 23.30 -19.81
N GLN A 137 -3.58 22.24 -19.01
CA GLN A 137 -4.61 21.74 -18.10
C GLN A 137 -4.63 22.51 -16.78
N ASP A 138 -3.47 22.66 -16.15
CA ASP A 138 -3.26 23.46 -14.95
C ASP A 138 -1.79 23.87 -14.85
N PRO A 139 -1.47 25.18 -14.81
CA PRO A 139 -0.10 25.66 -14.65
C PRO A 139 0.65 25.12 -13.43
N ASN A 140 -0.09 24.67 -12.40
CA ASN A 140 0.53 24.09 -11.21
C ASN A 140 1.05 22.65 -11.42
N LEU A 141 0.62 21.96 -12.47
CA LEU A 141 1.06 20.57 -12.75
C LEU A 141 2.53 20.48 -13.18
N THR A 142 3.10 21.59 -13.68
CA THR A 142 4.53 21.66 -14.01
C THR A 142 5.42 22.07 -12.85
N ASN A 143 4.85 22.47 -11.72
CA ASN A 143 5.59 22.81 -10.52
C ASN A 143 6.03 21.55 -9.77
N ILE A 144 7.32 21.47 -9.44
CA ILE A 144 7.88 20.37 -8.63
C ILE A 144 7.29 20.36 -7.21
N PHE A 145 6.97 21.54 -6.68
CA PHE A 145 6.39 21.68 -5.35
C PHE A 145 5.01 22.35 -5.45
N PRO A 146 4.02 21.88 -4.67
CA PRO A 146 2.71 22.51 -4.62
C PRO A 146 2.79 23.97 -4.21
N SER A 147 2.00 24.83 -4.85
CA SER A 147 1.81 26.20 -4.42
C SER A 147 0.96 26.24 -3.15
N GLY A 148 1.31 27.13 -2.19
CA GLY A 148 0.50 27.32 -0.97
C GLY A 148 0.75 26.32 0.16
N LEU A 149 1.97 25.79 0.29
CA LEU A 149 2.34 24.90 1.40
C LEU A 149 2.28 25.65 2.75
N LEU A 150 1.37 25.25 3.63
CA LEU A 150 1.13 25.83 4.95
C LEU A 150 2.40 25.91 5.83
N PHE A 151 3.27 24.91 5.72
CA PHE A 151 4.48 24.79 6.55
C PHE A 151 5.79 24.80 5.75
N GLY A 152 5.72 25.20 4.47
CA GLY A 152 6.88 25.25 3.59
C GLY A 152 7.34 23.88 3.06
N VAL A 153 8.27 23.96 2.09
CA VAL A 153 8.78 22.78 1.34
C VAL A 153 9.50 21.78 2.24
N SER A 154 10.23 22.24 3.24
CA SER A 154 11.00 21.35 4.13
C SER A 154 10.12 20.41 4.93
N ILE A 155 9.04 20.94 5.50
CA ILE A 155 8.09 20.10 6.27
C ILE A 155 7.30 19.19 5.33
N TRP A 156 6.97 19.64 4.14
CA TRP A 156 6.32 18.82 3.13
C TRP A 156 7.21 17.60 2.73
N ILE A 157 8.50 17.83 2.46
CA ILE A 157 9.47 16.76 2.17
C ILE A 157 9.59 15.80 3.36
N ALA A 158 9.71 16.35 4.58
CA ALA A 158 9.80 15.54 5.80
C ALA A 158 8.54 14.69 6.02
N ALA A 159 7.35 15.24 5.80
CA ALA A 159 6.09 14.52 5.91
C ALA A 159 6.01 13.35 4.91
N PHE A 160 6.40 13.58 3.65
CA PHE A 160 6.47 12.51 2.64
C PHE A 160 7.51 11.43 2.97
N PHE A 161 8.64 11.83 3.54
CA PHE A 161 9.68 10.90 3.98
C PHE A 161 9.20 10.06 5.17
N LEU A 162 8.67 10.69 6.20
CA LEU A 162 8.13 10.02 7.39
C LEU A 162 6.92 9.14 7.04
N GLY A 163 6.04 9.59 6.12
CA GLY A 163 4.95 8.78 5.59
C GLY A 163 5.45 7.52 4.87
N GLY A 164 6.61 7.59 4.21
CA GLY A 164 7.28 6.42 3.63
C GLY A 164 7.80 5.44 4.69
N LEU A 165 8.43 5.95 5.75
CA LEU A 165 8.88 5.15 6.89
C LEU A 165 7.70 4.52 7.65
N GLY A 166 6.57 5.21 7.73
CA GLY A 166 5.35 4.75 8.41
C GLY A 166 4.76 3.45 7.86
N VAL A 167 5.13 3.06 6.64
CA VAL A 167 4.76 1.75 6.05
C VAL A 167 5.26 0.59 6.92
N ALA A 168 6.40 0.75 7.62
CA ALA A 168 6.93 -0.25 8.54
C ALA A 168 6.04 -0.51 9.77
N GLY A 169 5.14 0.41 10.11
CA GLY A 169 4.15 0.24 11.19
C GLY A 169 2.83 -0.38 10.73
N GLN A 170 2.68 -0.73 9.45
CA GLN A 170 1.44 -1.33 8.96
C GLN A 170 1.35 -2.81 9.37
N PRO A 171 0.27 -3.22 10.08
CA PRO A 171 0.16 -4.58 10.63
C PRO A 171 0.25 -5.68 9.57
N GLN A 172 -0.30 -5.46 8.37
CA GLN A 172 -0.27 -6.41 7.26
C GLN A 172 1.15 -6.62 6.71
N VAL A 173 1.98 -5.57 6.69
CA VAL A 173 3.37 -5.66 6.21
C VAL A 173 4.25 -6.32 7.27
N VAL A 174 4.11 -5.88 8.52
CA VAL A 174 4.85 -6.46 9.66
C VAL A 174 4.60 -7.96 9.79
N SER A 175 3.35 -8.40 9.74
CA SER A 175 3.02 -9.83 9.83
C SER A 175 3.64 -10.64 8.70
N ARG A 176 3.71 -10.12 7.48
CA ARG A 176 4.33 -10.79 6.33
C ARG A 176 5.85 -10.90 6.50
N VAL A 177 6.50 -9.80 6.90
CA VAL A 177 7.95 -9.77 7.13
C VAL A 177 8.36 -10.77 8.22
N MET A 178 7.59 -10.84 9.32
CA MET A 178 7.85 -11.77 10.43
C MET A 178 7.59 -13.24 10.08
N THR A 179 6.89 -13.53 8.98
CA THR A 179 6.63 -14.90 8.51
C THR A 179 7.59 -15.37 7.42
N LEU A 180 8.46 -14.50 6.91
CA LEU A 180 9.51 -14.87 5.96
C LEU A 180 10.57 -15.70 6.67
N GLU A 181 10.82 -16.90 6.14
CA GLU A 181 11.96 -17.71 6.53
C GLU A 181 13.21 -17.15 5.84
N THR A 182 14.25 -16.91 6.63
CA THR A 182 15.59 -16.63 6.09
C THR A 182 16.34 -17.93 6.02
N ASP A 183 16.68 -18.36 4.80
CA ASP A 183 17.71 -19.37 4.60
C ASP A 183 19.11 -18.79 4.88
#